data_feceeb460258dbfa15ba51ebded654b6
#
_entry.id   feceeb460258dbfa15ba51ebded654b6
#
_cell.length_a   1.000
_cell.length_b   1.000
_cell.length_c   1.000
_cell.angle_alpha   90.00
_cell.angle_beta   90.00
_cell.angle_gamma   90.00
#
_symmetry.space_group_name_H-M   'P 1'
#
loop_
_entity.id
_entity.type
_entity.pdbx_description
1 polymer ?
#
loop_
_entity_poly.entity_id
_entity_poly.type
_entity_poly.pdbx_seq_one_letter_code
_entity_poly.pdbx_strand_id
1 'polypeptide(L)'
;MNRHKWFTSGITLLIAVMILAGCGAPSTGGSKDSAASTDGKVLTIANATDIESFDPHNNNNTASEAVLVNVFDYLLKNDSQQKKVPGLATSWEKVNDTTWRFHLREGVTFHNGDPFTAEDVKYTIERVAKDNTLKQNSYFKNIKEVKVVDEHTADIITDGPDPLLLNRLSKMGAGILPSKYIEKNGIEEFLKNPIGTGPYKFSQWIKDDRVVLVKNDKYYEGQPKWDQVVFRSIPEASTRVSELLAGSIDIASGIPSTDIERIQGEDGKKIVKAPIQRVLQLILRQSQGNVTANPKVREAIDLAIDKKGIVDSIAGGAGIVTRTSVTPGNFGADPSLYEKTLYDPTKAKELLKQAGYSGEGPALTLSVSSIYKEYAEVVAAMLNKEGFNIKLDVLEPSAFSERYSSKSFKEMFMIGIGNSLFDASNNYNRYLLEEAKGETDYNNPKVEKLLQHALTNLDTASREKEYLQVQQILAEDRPAVYLFQMEGIYGTGNGVNFQPRSDEMFYAEDIAPAK
;
A
#
# COMPACT_ATOMS: atom_id res chain seq x y z
N MET A 1 -18.66 -9.66 66.42
CA MET A 1 -19.04 -10.83 67.28
C MET A 1 -18.47 -12.08 66.64
N ASN A 2 -17.53 -12.67 67.37
CA ASN A 2 -17.17 -14.08 67.54
C ASN A 2 -16.76 -14.86 66.26
N ARG A 3 -15.55 -15.27 66.16
CA ARG A 3 -14.60 -16.12 66.92
C ARG A 3 -14.31 -17.43 66.17
N HIS A 4 -13.03 -17.63 65.87
CA HIS A 4 -12.11 -18.72 66.29
C HIS A 4 -12.36 -20.10 65.68
N LYS A 5 -11.39 -20.95 65.37
CA LYS A 5 -9.99 -21.24 65.79
C LYS A 5 -9.42 -22.27 64.77
N TRP A 6 -8.20 -22.17 64.32
CA TRP A 6 -7.02 -22.96 64.72
C TRP A 6 -7.20 -24.49 64.75
N PHE A 7 -6.40 -25.19 63.97
CA PHE A 7 -5.50 -26.20 64.54
C PHE A 7 -4.32 -26.52 63.57
N THR A 8 -3.16 -26.59 64.18
CA THR A 8 -1.79 -26.80 63.73
C THR A 8 -1.42 -28.27 63.76
N SER A 9 -0.28 -28.56 63.11
CA SER A 9 0.76 -29.58 63.40
C SER A 9 0.73 -30.91 62.67
N GLY A 10 1.89 -31.24 62.12
CA GLY A 10 2.46 -32.54 62.17
C GLY A 10 3.58 -32.81 61.13
N ILE A 11 4.78 -32.51 61.51
CA ILE A 11 6.06 -32.94 60.89
C ILE A 11 6.16 -34.46 60.89
N THR A 12 6.64 -35.11 59.81
CA THR A 12 7.65 -36.17 59.93
C THR A 12 8.46 -36.39 58.64
N LEU A 13 9.73 -36.27 58.79
CA LEU A 13 10.87 -36.53 57.90
C LEU A 13 11.12 -38.05 57.83
N LEU A 14 11.28 -38.61 56.65
CA LEU A 14 11.98 -39.89 56.49
C LEU A 14 12.72 -39.96 55.17
N ILE A 15 14.04 -39.93 55.31
CA ILE A 15 15.07 -40.20 54.28
C ILE A 15 15.21 -41.71 54.13
N ALA A 16 15.18 -42.23 52.90
CA ALA A 16 15.80 -43.53 52.59
C ALA A 16 16.34 -43.50 51.16
N VAL A 17 17.62 -43.55 51.08
CA VAL A 17 18.45 -43.82 49.87
C VAL A 17 18.34 -45.28 49.52
N MET A 18 18.05 -45.63 48.25
CA MET A 18 18.54 -46.89 47.65
C MET A 18 18.86 -46.72 46.19
N ILE A 19 20.00 -47.25 45.86
CA ILE A 19 20.73 -47.22 44.59
C ILE A 19 20.43 -48.50 43.80
N LEU A 20 20.49 -48.37 42.46
CA LEU A 20 20.89 -49.31 41.42
C LEU A 20 19.85 -50.24 40.74
N ALA A 21 20.03 -50.13 39.47
CA ALA A 21 19.98 -51.14 38.41
C ALA A 21 18.67 -51.37 37.65
N GLY A 22 18.61 -50.95 36.41
CA GLY A 22 18.66 -51.88 35.30
C GLY A 22 17.48 -51.87 34.36
N CYS A 23 17.76 -51.62 33.09
CA CYS A 23 17.14 -52.12 31.88
C CYS A 23 15.71 -51.66 31.46
N GLY A 24 15.71 -50.78 30.49
CA GLY A 24 15.05 -50.98 29.20
C GLY A 24 13.57 -51.17 29.10
N ALA A 25 12.86 -50.11 28.62
CA ALA A 25 11.71 -50.22 27.72
C ALA A 25 11.29 -48.84 27.18
N PRO A 26 10.58 -48.72 26.09
CA PRO A 26 10.68 -47.65 25.11
C PRO A 26 9.93 -46.39 25.53
N SER A 27 10.55 -45.25 25.38
CA SER A 27 9.92 -43.95 25.47
C SER A 27 8.97 -43.74 24.31
N THR A 28 7.67 -43.61 24.60
CA THR A 28 6.69 -43.04 23.71
C THR A 28 7.12 -41.61 23.36
N GLY A 29 7.39 -41.40 22.08
CA GLY A 29 7.85 -40.15 21.53
C GLY A 29 6.86 -39.02 21.72
N GLY A 30 7.32 -37.96 22.37
CA GLY A 30 6.77 -36.65 22.19
C GLY A 30 7.07 -36.20 20.75
N SER A 31 6.05 -35.94 19.99
CA SER A 31 6.15 -35.35 18.66
C SER A 31 6.87 -33.99 18.79
N LYS A 32 8.15 -33.98 18.54
CA LYS A 32 8.79 -32.77 18.04
C LYS A 32 8.29 -32.62 16.62
N ASP A 33 7.48 -31.61 16.37
CA ASP A 33 7.29 -31.09 15.03
C ASP A 33 8.67 -30.69 14.49
N SER A 34 9.30 -31.65 13.85
CA SER A 34 10.44 -31.41 12.98
C SER A 34 9.91 -30.61 11.81
N ALA A 35 10.09 -29.31 11.82
CA ALA A 35 10.13 -28.57 10.58
C ALA A 35 11.11 -29.33 9.66
N ALA A 36 10.59 -29.95 8.63
CA ALA A 36 11.40 -30.60 7.61
C ALA A 36 12.38 -29.54 7.09
N SER A 37 13.66 -29.74 7.32
CA SER A 37 14.71 -29.04 6.63
C SER A 37 14.62 -29.43 5.16
N THR A 38 13.81 -28.69 4.40
CA THR A 38 13.88 -28.71 2.95
C THR A 38 15.20 -28.05 2.60
N ASP A 39 16.08 -28.76 1.92
CA ASP A 39 17.34 -28.30 1.32
C ASP A 39 17.07 -27.23 0.22
N GLY A 40 15.89 -26.61 0.21
CA GLY A 40 15.37 -25.67 -0.75
C GLY A 40 15.68 -24.22 -0.39
N LYS A 41 15.84 -23.39 -1.40
CA LYS A 41 16.07 -21.94 -1.26
C LYS A 41 14.80 -21.25 -0.77
N VAL A 42 14.83 -20.69 0.43
CA VAL A 42 13.72 -19.94 1.03
C VAL A 42 14.05 -18.44 1.01
N LEU A 43 13.06 -17.63 0.58
CA LEU A 43 13.11 -16.18 0.69
C LEU A 43 12.13 -15.75 1.79
N THR A 44 12.61 -15.08 2.82
CA THR A 44 11.79 -14.58 3.93
C THR A 44 11.72 -13.04 3.91
N ILE A 45 10.52 -12.51 3.74
CA ILE A 45 10.24 -11.07 3.67
C ILE A 45 9.37 -10.68 4.87
N ALA A 46 9.79 -9.68 5.66
CA ALA A 46 9.01 -9.19 6.79
C ALA A 46 8.38 -7.82 6.50
N ASN A 47 7.07 -7.74 6.68
CA ASN A 47 6.25 -6.52 6.58
C ASN A 47 5.63 -6.18 7.94
N ALA A 48 5.16 -4.94 8.09
CA ALA A 48 4.51 -4.48 9.32
C ALA A 48 3.09 -5.04 9.50
N THR A 49 2.41 -5.43 8.41
CA THR A 49 1.01 -5.88 8.43
C THR A 49 0.84 -7.16 7.64
N ASP A 50 -0.12 -7.97 8.07
CA ASP A 50 -0.58 -9.15 7.35
C ASP A 50 -1.49 -8.76 6.17
N ILE A 51 -1.77 -9.74 5.31
CA ILE A 51 -2.79 -9.60 4.26
C ILE A 51 -4.20 -9.60 4.88
N GLU A 52 -5.15 -8.97 4.19
CA GLU A 52 -6.55 -8.99 4.62
C GLU A 52 -7.28 -10.25 4.13
N SER A 53 -6.99 -10.67 2.90
CA SER A 53 -7.66 -11.77 2.21
C SER A 53 -6.88 -12.17 0.96
N PHE A 54 -7.12 -13.38 0.45
CA PHE A 54 -6.69 -13.80 -0.88
C PHE A 54 -7.70 -13.45 -2.00
N ASP A 55 -8.79 -12.74 -1.70
CA ASP A 55 -9.67 -12.20 -2.74
C ASP A 55 -9.06 -10.91 -3.32
N PRO A 56 -8.54 -10.91 -4.57
CA PRO A 56 -7.95 -9.71 -5.16
C PRO A 56 -8.98 -8.59 -5.36
N HIS A 57 -10.27 -8.90 -5.37
CA HIS A 57 -11.33 -7.93 -5.52
C HIS A 57 -11.76 -7.27 -4.20
N ASN A 58 -11.48 -7.92 -3.06
CA ASN A 58 -11.92 -7.45 -1.75
C ASN A 58 -10.78 -6.96 -0.84
N ASN A 59 -9.69 -6.53 -1.43
CA ASN A 59 -8.57 -5.88 -0.76
C ASN A 59 -8.40 -4.44 -1.26
N ASN A 60 -7.79 -3.58 -0.44
CA ASN A 60 -7.40 -2.22 -0.85
C ASN A 60 -6.18 -1.74 -0.04
N ASN A 61 -5.19 -2.60 0.16
CA ASN A 61 -3.95 -2.21 0.82
C ASN A 61 -2.71 -2.81 0.12
N THR A 62 -1.61 -2.10 0.23
CA THR A 62 -0.33 -2.42 -0.40
C THR A 62 0.28 -3.73 0.11
N ALA A 63 0.12 -4.06 1.40
CA ALA A 63 0.68 -5.29 1.96
C ALA A 63 0.02 -6.54 1.38
N SER A 64 -1.32 -6.53 1.21
CA SER A 64 -2.02 -7.62 0.51
C SER A 64 -1.58 -7.73 -0.94
N GLU A 65 -1.51 -6.61 -1.68
CA GLU A 65 -1.10 -6.62 -3.09
C GLU A 65 0.31 -7.18 -3.26
N ALA A 66 1.25 -6.82 -2.37
CA ALA A 66 2.64 -7.30 -2.40
C ALA A 66 2.77 -8.84 -2.27
N VAL A 67 1.81 -9.50 -1.64
CA VAL A 67 1.72 -10.97 -1.59
C VAL A 67 0.98 -11.51 -2.82
N LEU A 68 -0.16 -10.92 -3.16
CA LEU A 68 -1.06 -11.41 -4.21
C LEU A 68 -0.44 -11.39 -5.61
N VAL A 69 0.46 -10.44 -5.91
CA VAL A 69 1.19 -10.36 -7.19
C VAL A 69 2.08 -11.59 -7.47
N ASN A 70 2.35 -12.41 -6.45
CA ASN A 70 3.10 -13.65 -6.60
C ASN A 70 2.20 -14.87 -6.89
N VAL A 71 0.90 -14.74 -6.63
CA VAL A 71 -0.10 -15.83 -6.80
C VAL A 71 -0.93 -15.63 -8.06
N PHE A 72 -1.30 -14.38 -8.35
CA PHE A 72 -2.18 -14.02 -9.46
C PHE A 72 -1.43 -13.21 -10.51
N ASP A 73 -1.52 -13.62 -11.76
CA ASP A 73 -1.11 -12.78 -12.88
C ASP A 73 -2.27 -11.90 -13.36
N TYR A 74 -1.89 -10.88 -14.12
CA TYR A 74 -2.77 -9.89 -14.74
C TYR A 74 -2.68 -9.98 -16.27
N LEU A 75 -3.64 -9.37 -16.98
CA LEU A 75 -3.53 -9.23 -18.43
C LEU A 75 -2.27 -8.47 -18.84
N LEU A 76 -1.95 -7.40 -18.12
CA LEU A 76 -0.75 -6.60 -18.28
C LEU A 76 0.02 -6.57 -16.95
N LYS A 77 1.34 -6.55 -17.03
CA LYS A 77 2.22 -6.30 -15.89
C LYS A 77 2.78 -4.87 -15.93
N ASN A 78 3.31 -4.41 -14.80
CA ASN A 78 4.14 -3.21 -14.73
C ASN A 78 5.60 -3.63 -14.55
N ASP A 79 6.50 -3.16 -15.41
CA ASP A 79 7.93 -3.33 -15.17
C ASP A 79 8.42 -2.50 -13.97
N SER A 80 9.70 -2.55 -13.65
CA SER A 80 10.28 -1.78 -12.53
C SER A 80 10.19 -0.26 -12.71
N GLN A 81 9.93 0.20 -13.94
CA GLN A 81 9.72 1.61 -14.30
C GLN A 81 8.24 1.97 -14.44
N GLN A 82 7.34 1.04 -14.06
CA GLN A 82 5.87 1.17 -14.13
C GLN A 82 5.33 1.27 -15.57
N LYS A 83 6.10 0.81 -16.56
CA LYS A 83 5.68 0.71 -17.94
C LYS A 83 4.87 -0.57 -18.15
N LYS A 84 3.77 -0.46 -18.91
CA LYS A 84 2.94 -1.62 -19.24
C LYS A 84 3.68 -2.58 -20.17
N VAL A 85 3.75 -3.84 -19.74
CA VAL A 85 4.36 -4.95 -20.49
C VAL A 85 3.37 -6.12 -20.58
N PRO A 86 3.53 -7.04 -21.55
CA PRO A 86 2.72 -8.23 -21.62
C PRO A 86 2.74 -9.07 -20.33
N GLY A 87 1.55 -9.55 -19.93
CA GLY A 87 1.36 -10.55 -18.90
C GLY A 87 0.64 -11.76 -19.49
N LEU A 88 -0.59 -12.03 -19.02
CA LEU A 88 -1.47 -13.05 -19.61
C LEU A 88 -2.00 -12.64 -21.00
N ALA A 89 -2.05 -11.35 -21.31
CA ALA A 89 -2.21 -10.89 -22.68
C ALA A 89 -0.84 -10.67 -23.33
N THR A 90 -0.64 -11.24 -24.52
CA THR A 90 0.58 -11.09 -25.32
C THR A 90 0.60 -9.78 -26.11
N SER A 91 -0.60 -9.26 -26.43
CA SER A 91 -0.81 -7.98 -27.10
C SER A 91 -2.24 -7.46 -26.84
N TRP A 92 -2.43 -6.17 -27.07
CA TRP A 92 -3.74 -5.52 -27.00
C TRP A 92 -3.84 -4.38 -27.99
N GLU A 93 -5.06 -4.10 -28.43
CA GLU A 93 -5.33 -3.02 -29.38
C GLU A 93 -6.65 -2.31 -29.05
N LYS A 94 -6.72 -1.04 -29.37
CA LYS A 94 -7.95 -0.26 -29.27
C LYS A 94 -8.79 -0.48 -30.53
N VAL A 95 -9.91 -1.19 -30.40
CA VAL A 95 -10.86 -1.44 -31.49
C VAL A 95 -11.66 -0.17 -31.82
N ASN A 96 -12.10 0.54 -30.76
CA ASN A 96 -12.75 1.84 -30.82
C ASN A 96 -12.61 2.55 -29.46
N ASP A 97 -13.25 3.70 -29.28
CA ASP A 97 -13.06 4.52 -28.06
C ASP A 97 -13.57 3.87 -26.77
N THR A 98 -14.39 2.83 -26.87
CA THR A 98 -14.95 2.11 -25.71
C THR A 98 -14.62 0.63 -25.70
N THR A 99 -13.82 0.13 -26.64
CA THR A 99 -13.52 -1.31 -26.76
C THR A 99 -12.05 -1.54 -26.99
N TRP A 100 -11.46 -2.34 -26.10
CA TRP A 100 -10.11 -2.84 -26.23
C TRP A 100 -10.12 -4.35 -26.40
N ARG A 101 -9.33 -4.87 -27.38
CA ARG A 101 -9.14 -6.29 -27.63
C ARG A 101 -7.83 -6.75 -27.01
N PHE A 102 -7.88 -7.91 -26.35
CA PHE A 102 -6.72 -8.56 -25.73
C PHE A 102 -6.51 -9.94 -26.35
N HIS A 103 -5.31 -10.20 -26.86
CA HIS A 103 -4.88 -11.51 -27.34
C HIS A 103 -4.16 -12.23 -26.20
N LEU A 104 -4.72 -13.35 -25.75
CA LEU A 104 -4.27 -14.05 -24.56
C LEU A 104 -3.16 -15.04 -24.89
N ARG A 105 -2.32 -15.31 -23.90
CA ARG A 105 -1.24 -16.29 -23.99
C ARG A 105 -1.82 -17.70 -23.97
N GLU A 106 -1.43 -18.52 -24.96
CA GLU A 106 -1.81 -19.91 -25.03
C GLU A 106 -0.95 -20.79 -24.11
N GLY A 107 -1.48 -21.93 -23.67
CA GLY A 107 -0.77 -22.94 -22.88
C GLY A 107 -0.54 -22.57 -21.41
N VAL A 108 -1.06 -21.45 -20.93
CA VAL A 108 -1.03 -21.09 -19.50
C VAL A 108 -2.04 -21.96 -18.74
N THR A 109 -1.62 -22.43 -17.56
CA THR A 109 -2.49 -23.17 -16.66
C THR A 109 -2.54 -22.53 -15.27
N PHE A 110 -3.68 -22.62 -14.62
CA PHE A 110 -3.80 -22.34 -13.19
C PHE A 110 -3.00 -23.35 -12.36
N HIS A 111 -2.78 -23.04 -11.09
CA HIS A 111 -2.02 -23.88 -10.16
C HIS A 111 -2.58 -25.30 -9.99
N ASN A 112 -3.88 -25.50 -10.22
CA ASN A 112 -4.56 -26.79 -10.20
C ASN A 112 -4.47 -27.57 -11.54
N GLY A 113 -3.88 -26.96 -12.57
CA GLY A 113 -3.71 -27.53 -13.90
C GLY A 113 -4.82 -27.23 -14.90
N ASP A 114 -5.89 -26.53 -14.50
CA ASP A 114 -6.93 -26.06 -15.42
C ASP A 114 -6.36 -25.05 -16.41
N PRO A 115 -6.77 -25.07 -17.71
CA PRO A 115 -6.30 -24.09 -18.67
C PRO A 115 -6.88 -22.70 -18.40
N PHE A 116 -6.06 -21.66 -18.62
CA PHE A 116 -6.49 -20.27 -18.63
C PHE A 116 -7.10 -19.92 -19.99
N THR A 117 -8.27 -19.26 -19.97
CA THR A 117 -9.02 -18.88 -21.18
C THR A 117 -9.66 -17.50 -21.06
N ALA A 118 -10.25 -17.00 -22.13
CA ALA A 118 -11.00 -15.75 -22.16
C ALA A 118 -12.26 -15.75 -21.23
N GLU A 119 -12.80 -16.93 -20.89
CA GLU A 119 -13.88 -17.03 -19.90
C GLU A 119 -13.42 -16.66 -18.50
N ASP A 120 -12.17 -16.93 -18.14
CA ASP A 120 -11.60 -16.52 -16.84
C ASP A 120 -11.42 -15.01 -16.78
N VAL A 121 -11.04 -14.38 -17.89
CA VAL A 121 -10.98 -12.91 -18.03
C VAL A 121 -12.37 -12.31 -17.84
N LYS A 122 -13.38 -12.87 -18.52
CA LYS A 122 -14.76 -12.42 -18.41
C LYS A 122 -15.27 -12.54 -16.98
N TYR A 123 -15.14 -13.71 -16.37
CA TYR A 123 -15.55 -13.96 -14.99
C TYR A 123 -14.90 -12.94 -14.03
N THR A 124 -13.59 -12.81 -14.10
CA THR A 124 -12.81 -11.98 -13.19
C THR A 124 -13.24 -10.51 -13.28
N ILE A 125 -13.20 -9.97 -14.48
CA ILE A 125 -13.44 -8.53 -14.69
C ILE A 125 -14.91 -8.16 -14.46
N GLU A 126 -15.85 -9.01 -14.91
CA GLU A 126 -17.28 -8.76 -14.68
C GLU A 126 -17.68 -8.92 -13.20
N ARG A 127 -17.05 -9.84 -12.45
CA ARG A 127 -17.28 -9.96 -11.01
C ARG A 127 -16.94 -8.66 -10.29
N VAL A 128 -15.76 -8.11 -10.50
CA VAL A 128 -15.34 -6.88 -9.81
C VAL A 128 -16.09 -5.65 -10.33
N ALA A 129 -16.46 -5.61 -11.60
CA ALA A 129 -17.19 -4.49 -12.17
C ALA A 129 -18.65 -4.40 -11.71
N LYS A 130 -19.33 -5.56 -11.52
CA LYS A 130 -20.77 -5.63 -11.24
C LYS A 130 -21.13 -5.70 -9.76
N ASP A 131 -20.22 -6.17 -8.90
CA ASP A 131 -20.46 -6.29 -7.45
C ASP A 131 -19.94 -5.05 -6.71
N ASN A 132 -20.84 -4.15 -6.34
CA ASN A 132 -20.53 -2.90 -5.64
C ASN A 132 -20.18 -3.10 -4.15
N THR A 133 -20.24 -4.31 -3.61
CA THR A 133 -19.79 -4.62 -2.26
C THR A 133 -18.29 -4.88 -2.19
N LEU A 134 -17.65 -5.15 -3.34
CA LEU A 134 -16.21 -5.41 -3.44
C LEU A 134 -15.41 -4.10 -3.38
N LYS A 135 -14.34 -4.09 -2.59
CA LYS A 135 -13.49 -2.91 -2.38
C LYS A 135 -12.87 -2.35 -3.67
N GLN A 136 -12.58 -3.21 -4.65
CA GLN A 136 -12.02 -2.80 -5.94
C GLN A 136 -13.07 -2.34 -6.97
N ASN A 137 -14.37 -2.52 -6.71
CA ASN A 137 -15.43 -2.16 -7.64
C ASN A 137 -15.33 -0.72 -8.17
N SER A 138 -15.01 0.24 -7.30
CA SER A 138 -14.90 1.66 -7.69
C SER A 138 -13.92 1.92 -8.84
N TYR A 139 -12.91 1.05 -9.01
CA TYR A 139 -11.95 1.14 -10.12
C TYR A 139 -12.44 0.49 -11.41
N PHE A 140 -13.40 -0.45 -11.34
CA PHE A 140 -13.83 -1.27 -12.49
C PHE A 140 -15.28 -1.04 -12.91
N LYS A 141 -16.07 -0.31 -12.12
CA LYS A 141 -17.53 -0.12 -12.31
C LYS A 141 -17.96 0.46 -13.67
N ASN A 142 -17.04 1.09 -14.41
CA ASN A 142 -17.26 1.60 -15.75
C ASN A 142 -17.03 0.57 -16.86
N ILE A 143 -16.61 -0.66 -16.51
CA ILE A 143 -16.55 -1.77 -17.45
C ILE A 143 -17.96 -2.34 -17.60
N LYS A 144 -18.50 -2.23 -18.80
CA LYS A 144 -19.87 -2.64 -19.14
C LYS A 144 -19.98 -4.15 -19.27
N GLU A 145 -19.09 -4.74 -20.06
CA GLU A 145 -19.05 -6.18 -20.31
C GLU A 145 -17.69 -6.62 -20.82
N VAL A 146 -17.40 -7.91 -20.68
CA VAL A 146 -16.30 -8.59 -21.36
C VAL A 146 -16.90 -9.60 -22.34
N LYS A 147 -16.60 -9.44 -23.63
CA LYS A 147 -17.03 -10.32 -24.69
C LYS A 147 -15.93 -11.32 -25.03
N VAL A 148 -16.20 -12.60 -24.86
CA VAL A 148 -15.35 -13.67 -25.34
C VAL A 148 -15.52 -13.76 -26.86
N VAL A 149 -14.45 -13.49 -27.60
CA VAL A 149 -14.41 -13.58 -29.08
C VAL A 149 -14.09 -15.01 -29.48
N ASP A 150 -13.09 -15.59 -28.85
CA ASP A 150 -12.70 -16.98 -28.91
C ASP A 150 -11.95 -17.37 -27.61
N GLU A 151 -11.41 -18.60 -27.54
CA GLU A 151 -10.73 -19.13 -26.34
C GLU A 151 -9.58 -18.26 -25.86
N HIS A 152 -8.89 -17.56 -26.78
CA HIS A 152 -7.70 -16.75 -26.49
C HIS A 152 -7.84 -15.27 -26.91
N THR A 153 -9.08 -14.80 -27.09
CA THR A 153 -9.35 -13.40 -27.46
C THR A 153 -10.54 -12.86 -26.67
N ALA A 154 -10.34 -11.77 -25.94
CA ALA A 154 -11.37 -11.08 -25.17
C ALA A 154 -11.45 -9.60 -25.53
N ASP A 155 -12.67 -9.08 -25.73
CA ASP A 155 -12.95 -7.65 -25.85
C ASP A 155 -13.47 -7.12 -24.50
N ILE A 156 -12.81 -6.10 -23.95
CA ILE A 156 -13.29 -5.39 -22.77
C ILE A 156 -13.96 -4.10 -23.23
N ILE A 157 -15.23 -3.94 -22.88
CA ILE A 157 -16.09 -2.85 -23.30
C ILE A 157 -16.43 -1.97 -22.10
N THR A 158 -16.22 -0.66 -22.23
CA THR A 158 -16.49 0.35 -21.19
C THR A 158 -17.73 1.17 -21.53
N ASP A 159 -18.36 1.79 -20.51
CA ASP A 159 -19.55 2.63 -20.68
C ASP A 159 -19.28 3.95 -21.42
N GLY A 160 -18.03 4.37 -21.49
CA GLY A 160 -17.51 5.53 -22.22
C GLY A 160 -16.01 5.40 -22.44
N PRO A 161 -15.37 6.38 -23.10
CA PRO A 161 -13.92 6.39 -23.27
C PRO A 161 -13.22 6.31 -21.90
N ASP A 162 -12.29 5.39 -21.75
CA ASP A 162 -11.55 5.15 -20.49
C ASP A 162 -10.04 5.15 -20.71
N PRO A 163 -9.35 6.28 -20.48
CA PRO A 163 -7.91 6.36 -20.63
C PRO A 163 -7.12 5.56 -19.58
N LEU A 164 -7.81 5.06 -18.52
CA LEU A 164 -7.20 4.34 -17.40
C LEU A 164 -7.38 2.82 -17.47
N LEU A 165 -8.07 2.30 -18.48
CA LEU A 165 -8.40 0.88 -18.54
C LEU A 165 -7.15 0.00 -18.40
N LEU A 166 -6.08 0.27 -19.15
CA LEU A 166 -4.85 -0.51 -19.09
C LEU A 166 -4.17 -0.43 -17.72
N ASN A 167 -4.27 0.72 -17.04
CA ASN A 167 -3.72 0.88 -15.68
C ASN A 167 -4.49 0.03 -14.67
N ARG A 168 -5.82 -0.04 -14.79
CA ARG A 168 -6.66 -0.88 -13.94
C ARG A 168 -6.44 -2.36 -14.16
N LEU A 169 -6.21 -2.78 -15.42
CA LEU A 169 -5.96 -4.17 -15.79
C LEU A 169 -4.56 -4.70 -15.39
N SER A 170 -3.72 -3.86 -14.80
CA SER A 170 -2.39 -4.22 -14.31
C SER A 170 -2.25 -4.07 -12.78
N LYS A 171 -3.37 -4.04 -12.05
CA LYS A 171 -3.37 -3.90 -10.59
C LYS A 171 -4.22 -4.98 -9.92
N MET A 172 -4.14 -5.05 -8.58
CA MET A 172 -4.72 -6.09 -7.72
C MET A 172 -6.13 -6.55 -8.12
N GLY A 173 -7.07 -5.63 -8.36
CA GLY A 173 -8.45 -5.98 -8.74
C GLY A 173 -8.61 -6.67 -10.10
N ALA A 174 -7.55 -6.76 -10.91
CA ALA A 174 -7.54 -7.49 -12.19
C ALA A 174 -6.78 -8.83 -12.13
N GLY A 175 -6.39 -9.30 -10.94
CA GLY A 175 -5.77 -10.61 -10.76
C GLY A 175 -6.72 -11.72 -11.24
N ILE A 176 -6.28 -12.51 -12.21
CA ILE A 176 -7.16 -13.46 -12.90
C ILE A 176 -7.53 -14.64 -12.00
N LEU A 177 -8.81 -14.93 -11.93
CA LEU A 177 -9.44 -15.97 -11.10
C LEU A 177 -9.86 -17.18 -11.95
N PRO A 178 -9.77 -18.41 -11.41
CA PRO A 178 -10.17 -19.66 -12.10
C PRO A 178 -11.70 -19.79 -12.12
N SER A 179 -12.35 -19.32 -13.17
CA SER A 179 -13.80 -19.24 -13.29
C SER A 179 -14.49 -20.58 -13.04
N LYS A 180 -14.07 -21.63 -13.75
CA LYS A 180 -14.64 -22.98 -13.64
C LYS A 180 -14.52 -23.57 -12.23
N TYR A 181 -13.38 -23.33 -11.56
CA TYR A 181 -13.17 -23.80 -10.20
C TYR A 181 -14.12 -23.09 -9.22
N ILE A 182 -14.25 -21.77 -9.33
CA ILE A 182 -15.09 -20.97 -8.42
C ILE A 182 -16.57 -21.22 -8.68
N GLU A 183 -16.99 -21.37 -9.93
CA GLU A 183 -18.38 -21.72 -10.27
C GLU A 183 -18.78 -23.08 -9.69
N LYS A 184 -17.86 -24.04 -9.68
CA LYS A 184 -18.11 -25.40 -9.17
C LYS A 184 -18.09 -25.47 -7.63
N ASN A 185 -17.14 -24.79 -6.98
CA ASN A 185 -16.84 -24.98 -5.56
C ASN A 185 -17.24 -23.78 -4.68
N GLY A 186 -17.54 -22.63 -5.29
CA GLY A 186 -17.84 -21.38 -4.60
C GLY A 186 -16.60 -20.58 -4.23
N ILE A 187 -16.82 -19.26 -4.02
CA ILE A 187 -15.74 -18.31 -3.68
C ILE A 187 -15.13 -18.61 -2.30
N GLU A 188 -15.94 -19.04 -1.33
CA GLU A 188 -15.48 -19.34 0.03
C GLU A 188 -14.48 -20.52 0.05
N GLU A 189 -14.68 -21.53 -0.81
CA GLU A 189 -13.72 -22.63 -0.92
C GLU A 189 -12.44 -22.22 -1.64
N PHE A 190 -12.56 -21.36 -2.67
CA PHE A 190 -11.41 -20.75 -3.33
C PHE A 190 -10.55 -19.94 -2.34
N LEU A 191 -11.16 -19.16 -1.43
CA LEU A 191 -10.44 -18.33 -0.48
C LEU A 191 -9.66 -19.13 0.57
N LYS A 192 -10.03 -20.38 0.83
CA LYS A 192 -9.26 -21.29 1.71
C LYS A 192 -7.99 -21.81 1.02
N ASN A 193 -8.08 -22.05 -0.29
CA ASN A 193 -6.99 -22.58 -1.11
C ASN A 193 -6.90 -21.80 -2.43
N PRO A 194 -6.39 -20.56 -2.40
CA PRO A 194 -6.40 -19.70 -3.57
C PRO A 194 -5.54 -20.28 -4.71
N ILE A 195 -6.09 -20.21 -5.90
CA ILE A 195 -5.53 -20.75 -7.13
C ILE A 195 -5.36 -19.60 -8.12
N GLY A 196 -4.13 -19.33 -8.54
CA GLY A 196 -3.81 -18.36 -9.58
C GLY A 196 -3.00 -18.99 -10.70
N THR A 197 -2.43 -18.15 -11.55
CA THR A 197 -1.52 -18.54 -12.64
C THR A 197 -0.07 -18.15 -12.33
N GLY A 198 0.16 -17.45 -11.24
CA GLY A 198 1.43 -16.80 -10.89
C GLY A 198 2.61 -17.73 -10.62
N PRO A 199 3.80 -17.13 -10.41
CA PRO A 199 5.04 -17.87 -10.20
C PRO A 199 5.07 -18.70 -8.91
N TYR A 200 4.23 -18.37 -7.95
CA TYR A 200 4.14 -19.10 -6.68
C TYR A 200 2.71 -19.52 -6.37
N LYS A 201 2.59 -20.70 -5.75
CA LYS A 201 1.33 -21.31 -5.31
C LYS A 201 1.14 -21.06 -3.82
N PHE A 202 -0.09 -20.82 -3.40
CA PHE A 202 -0.45 -20.81 -2.00
C PHE A 202 -0.13 -22.15 -1.34
N SER A 203 0.45 -22.11 -0.14
CA SER A 203 0.70 -23.28 0.70
C SER A 203 0.04 -23.15 2.06
N GLN A 204 0.22 -22.01 2.74
CA GLN A 204 -0.32 -21.79 4.07
C GLN A 204 -0.50 -20.29 4.37
N TRP A 205 -1.51 -19.97 5.14
CA TRP A 205 -1.67 -18.67 5.80
C TRP A 205 -1.99 -18.88 7.28
N ILE A 206 -1.12 -18.38 8.14
CA ILE A 206 -1.35 -18.28 9.58
C ILE A 206 -1.56 -16.80 9.85
N LYS A 207 -2.83 -16.46 10.14
CA LYS A 207 -3.24 -15.07 10.32
C LYS A 207 -2.39 -14.36 11.37
N ASP A 208 -1.99 -13.11 11.08
CA ASP A 208 -1.13 -12.25 11.90
C ASP A 208 0.27 -12.80 12.16
N ASP A 209 0.69 -13.87 11.47
CA ASP A 209 2.05 -14.43 11.54
C ASP A 209 2.71 -14.50 10.16
N ARG A 210 2.19 -15.33 9.25
CA ARG A 210 2.86 -15.53 7.95
C ARG A 210 1.95 -16.05 6.85
N VAL A 211 2.33 -15.74 5.61
CA VAL A 211 1.91 -16.42 4.39
C VAL A 211 3.08 -17.20 3.84
N VAL A 212 2.85 -18.45 3.45
CA VAL A 212 3.84 -19.33 2.81
C VAL A 212 3.38 -19.66 1.40
N LEU A 213 4.25 -19.37 0.44
CA LEU A 213 4.07 -19.69 -0.97
C LEU A 213 5.16 -20.66 -1.40
N VAL A 214 4.82 -21.60 -2.31
CA VAL A 214 5.77 -22.55 -2.89
C VAL A 214 5.86 -22.35 -4.39
N LYS A 215 7.00 -22.63 -5.00
CA LYS A 215 7.23 -22.40 -6.43
C LYS A 215 6.21 -23.11 -7.32
N ASN A 216 5.88 -22.49 -8.43
CA ASN A 216 5.13 -23.06 -9.53
C ASN A 216 6.11 -23.55 -10.61
N ASP A 217 6.47 -24.83 -10.63
CA ASP A 217 7.40 -25.41 -11.61
C ASP A 217 6.88 -25.33 -13.07
N LYS A 218 5.58 -25.04 -13.25
CA LYS A 218 4.94 -24.89 -14.55
C LYS A 218 4.67 -23.43 -14.93
N TYR A 219 5.31 -22.47 -14.25
CA TYR A 219 5.12 -21.07 -14.56
C TYR A 219 5.57 -20.75 -16.00
N TYR A 220 4.73 -20.06 -16.73
CA TYR A 220 4.91 -19.87 -18.19
C TYR A 220 6.09 -18.94 -18.57
N GLU A 221 6.57 -18.09 -17.64
CA GLU A 221 7.75 -17.23 -17.86
C GLU A 221 9.05 -17.89 -17.36
N GLY A 222 9.02 -19.16 -16.98
CA GLY A 222 10.16 -19.92 -16.51
C GLY A 222 10.09 -20.28 -15.02
N GLN A 223 11.09 -21.01 -14.54
CA GLN A 223 11.07 -21.47 -13.16
C GLN A 223 11.42 -20.35 -12.19
N PRO A 224 10.62 -20.16 -11.11
CA PRO A 224 10.96 -19.24 -10.03
C PRO A 224 12.28 -19.62 -9.35
N LYS A 225 13.01 -18.59 -8.87
CA LYS A 225 14.36 -18.74 -8.30
C LYS A 225 14.38 -19.31 -6.88
N TRP A 226 13.27 -19.19 -6.15
CA TRP A 226 13.10 -19.64 -4.78
C TRP A 226 12.15 -20.83 -4.73
N ASP A 227 12.46 -21.83 -3.92
CA ASP A 227 11.57 -22.98 -3.73
C ASP A 227 10.37 -22.61 -2.85
N GLN A 228 10.58 -21.65 -1.93
CA GLN A 228 9.56 -21.12 -1.04
C GLN A 228 9.75 -19.62 -0.82
N VAL A 229 8.64 -18.91 -0.67
CA VAL A 229 8.61 -17.50 -0.24
C VAL A 229 7.73 -17.38 0.99
N VAL A 230 8.26 -16.77 2.04
CA VAL A 230 7.57 -16.56 3.32
C VAL A 230 7.41 -15.06 3.53
N PHE A 231 6.18 -14.59 3.58
CA PHE A 231 5.86 -13.23 4.00
C PHE A 231 5.48 -13.26 5.48
N ARG A 232 6.27 -12.62 6.33
CA ARG A 232 6.03 -12.54 7.77
C ARG A 232 5.40 -11.22 8.15
N SER A 233 4.38 -11.28 9.01
CA SER A 233 3.78 -10.10 9.62
C SER A 233 4.46 -9.83 10.96
N ILE A 234 5.24 -8.76 11.03
CA ILE A 234 5.96 -8.35 12.25
C ILE A 234 5.67 -6.86 12.46
N PRO A 235 4.65 -6.48 13.24
CA PRO A 235 4.23 -5.09 13.42
C PRO A 235 5.33 -4.18 13.99
N GLU A 236 6.08 -4.67 14.98
CA GLU A 236 7.10 -3.90 15.67
C GLU A 236 8.38 -3.76 14.83
N ALA A 237 8.74 -2.53 14.46
CA ALA A 237 9.90 -2.24 13.61
C ALA A 237 11.22 -2.72 14.26
N SER A 238 11.39 -2.53 15.56
CA SER A 238 12.58 -3.01 16.31
C SER A 238 12.74 -4.53 16.25
N THR A 239 11.62 -5.28 16.22
CA THR A 239 11.65 -6.74 16.05
C THR A 239 12.06 -7.10 14.63
N ARG A 240 11.52 -6.42 13.59
CA ARG A 240 11.96 -6.66 12.20
C ARG A 240 13.46 -6.40 12.03
N VAL A 241 13.98 -5.31 12.61
CA VAL A 241 15.42 -5.01 12.60
C VAL A 241 16.21 -6.10 13.30
N SER A 242 15.79 -6.54 14.49
CA SER A 242 16.51 -7.58 15.25
C SER A 242 16.53 -8.92 14.53
N GLU A 243 15.43 -9.33 13.90
CA GLU A 243 15.36 -10.57 13.13
C GLU A 243 16.19 -10.50 11.83
N LEU A 244 16.23 -9.32 11.17
CA LEU A 244 17.13 -9.11 10.04
C LEU A 244 18.60 -9.26 10.44
N LEU A 245 19.01 -8.64 11.56
CA LEU A 245 20.37 -8.74 12.08
C LEU A 245 20.74 -10.18 12.47
N ALA A 246 19.81 -10.92 13.06
CA ALA A 246 19.96 -12.33 13.39
C ALA A 246 19.96 -13.26 12.15
N GLY A 247 19.59 -12.77 10.96
CA GLY A 247 19.53 -13.58 9.74
C GLY A 247 18.29 -14.47 9.65
N SER A 248 17.26 -14.23 10.47
CA SER A 248 15.97 -14.97 10.44
C SER A 248 15.07 -14.53 9.29
N ILE A 249 15.31 -13.34 8.74
CA ILE A 249 14.63 -12.78 7.57
C ILE A 249 15.67 -12.21 6.60
N ASP A 250 15.33 -12.25 5.30
CA ASP A 250 16.20 -11.79 4.23
C ASP A 250 15.95 -10.33 3.86
N ILE A 251 14.70 -9.90 3.92
CA ILE A 251 14.27 -8.53 3.61
C ILE A 251 13.32 -8.04 4.71
N ALA A 252 13.60 -6.87 5.26
CA ALA A 252 12.72 -6.16 6.19
C ALA A 252 12.25 -4.84 5.58
N SER A 253 10.93 -4.63 5.47
CA SER A 253 10.36 -3.36 5.04
C SER A 253 10.16 -2.39 6.21
N GLY A 254 10.05 -1.09 5.91
CA GLY A 254 9.72 -0.06 6.90
C GLY A 254 10.76 0.01 8.02
N ILE A 255 12.03 0.12 7.66
CA ILE A 255 13.14 0.33 8.59
C ILE A 255 13.08 1.78 9.12
N PRO A 256 13.07 1.99 10.45
CA PRO A 256 13.17 3.32 11.02
C PRO A 256 14.48 4.01 10.62
N SER A 257 14.44 5.32 10.40
CA SER A 257 15.64 6.10 10.08
C SER A 257 16.73 5.99 11.16
N THR A 258 16.34 5.83 12.42
CA THR A 258 17.22 5.65 13.58
C THR A 258 18.00 4.33 13.58
N ASP A 259 17.56 3.31 12.85
CA ASP A 259 18.22 2.00 12.77
C ASP A 259 19.11 1.83 11.53
N ILE A 260 19.14 2.82 10.63
CA ILE A 260 19.93 2.75 9.38
C ILE A 260 21.40 2.50 9.66
N GLU A 261 22.04 3.32 10.51
CA GLU A 261 23.45 3.18 10.85
C GLU A 261 23.76 1.84 11.51
N ARG A 262 22.89 1.37 12.40
CA ARG A 262 23.01 0.09 13.08
C ARG A 262 23.03 -1.07 12.08
N ILE A 263 22.14 -1.08 11.09
CA ILE A 263 22.09 -2.14 10.08
C ILE A 263 23.29 -2.05 9.15
N GLN A 264 23.69 -0.85 8.72
CA GLN A 264 24.85 -0.65 7.84
C GLN A 264 26.19 -1.00 8.52
N GLY A 265 26.25 -0.95 9.85
CA GLY A 265 27.43 -1.33 10.64
C GLY A 265 27.61 -2.83 10.79
N GLU A 266 26.63 -3.67 10.41
CA GLU A 266 26.71 -5.12 10.54
C GLU A 266 27.15 -5.79 9.24
N ASP A 267 28.09 -6.70 9.35
CA ASP A 267 28.62 -7.44 8.20
C ASP A 267 27.51 -8.21 7.47
N GLY A 268 27.48 -8.06 6.15
CA GLY A 268 26.51 -8.75 5.31
C GLY A 268 25.09 -8.20 5.37
N LYS A 269 24.89 -7.01 5.96
CA LYS A 269 23.60 -6.31 5.95
C LYS A 269 23.70 -5.03 5.12
N LYS A 270 22.58 -4.64 4.51
CA LYS A 270 22.52 -3.43 3.66
C LYS A 270 21.20 -2.71 3.88
N ILE A 271 21.23 -1.40 3.70
CA ILE A 271 20.05 -0.56 3.53
C ILE A 271 19.91 -0.25 2.05
N VAL A 272 18.72 -0.48 1.52
CA VAL A 272 18.32 -0.05 0.19
C VAL A 272 17.10 0.86 0.30
N LYS A 273 17.07 1.92 -0.51
CA LYS A 273 16.00 2.93 -0.50
C LYS A 273 15.48 3.14 -1.92
N ALA A 274 14.21 3.45 -2.04
CA ALA A 274 13.62 3.94 -3.29
C ALA A 274 12.49 4.91 -2.99
N PRO A 275 12.33 5.98 -3.81
CA PRO A 275 11.12 6.78 -3.76
C PRO A 275 9.88 5.91 -4.03
N ILE A 276 8.88 6.02 -3.16
CA ILE A 276 7.61 5.29 -3.33
C ILE A 276 6.51 6.22 -3.84
N GLN A 277 5.46 5.63 -4.40
CA GLN A 277 4.31 6.37 -4.96
C GLN A 277 3.39 6.91 -3.86
N ARG A 278 3.98 7.57 -2.85
CA ARG A 278 3.27 8.05 -1.67
C ARG A 278 3.77 9.43 -1.25
N VAL A 279 2.84 10.38 -1.12
CA VAL A 279 3.12 11.73 -0.60
C VAL A 279 2.46 11.91 0.75
N LEU A 280 3.26 12.27 1.77
CA LEU A 280 2.74 12.69 3.06
C LEU A 280 2.22 14.13 2.93
N GLN A 281 0.99 14.38 3.39
CA GLN A 281 0.32 15.66 3.21
C GLN A 281 -0.71 15.93 4.31
N LEU A 282 -1.03 17.20 4.50
CA LEU A 282 -2.13 17.69 5.32
C LEU A 282 -3.32 17.99 4.40
N ILE A 283 -4.43 17.35 4.60
CA ILE A 283 -5.70 17.70 3.94
C ILE A 283 -6.38 18.78 4.76
N LEU A 284 -6.81 19.87 4.09
CA LEU A 284 -7.41 21.04 4.71
C LEU A 284 -8.88 21.14 4.28
N ARG A 285 -9.79 20.99 5.23
CA ARG A 285 -11.22 21.05 4.96
C ARG A 285 -11.69 22.51 4.81
N GLN A 286 -12.38 22.82 3.70
CA GLN A 286 -12.75 24.18 3.33
C GLN A 286 -14.26 24.48 3.49
N SER A 287 -14.99 23.62 4.22
CA SER A 287 -16.42 23.87 4.47
C SER A 287 -16.65 25.21 5.17
N GLN A 288 -17.80 25.81 4.91
CA GLN A 288 -18.20 27.07 5.51
C GLN A 288 -18.15 26.99 7.05
N GLY A 289 -17.52 27.95 7.67
CA GLY A 289 -17.30 28.01 9.12
C GLY A 289 -16.02 27.39 9.60
N ASN A 290 -15.31 26.59 8.81
CA ASN A 290 -13.98 26.13 9.15
C ASN A 290 -12.93 27.23 8.99
N VAL A 291 -11.98 27.27 9.89
CA VAL A 291 -10.85 28.19 9.86
C VAL A 291 -10.03 28.02 8.56
N THR A 292 -9.87 26.80 8.10
CA THR A 292 -9.16 26.44 6.86
C THR A 292 -9.92 26.76 5.57
N ALA A 293 -11.17 27.26 5.66
CA ALA A 293 -11.87 27.85 4.53
C ALA A 293 -11.22 29.18 4.06
N ASN A 294 -10.53 29.89 4.98
CA ASN A 294 -9.82 31.12 4.64
C ASN A 294 -8.51 30.81 3.90
N PRO A 295 -8.33 31.26 2.63
CA PRO A 295 -7.13 30.97 1.85
C PRO A 295 -5.84 31.51 2.49
N LYS A 296 -5.89 32.63 3.21
CA LYS A 296 -4.73 33.16 3.92
C LYS A 296 -4.27 32.25 5.06
N VAL A 297 -5.20 31.59 5.74
CA VAL A 297 -4.87 30.60 6.78
C VAL A 297 -4.21 29.37 6.14
N ARG A 298 -4.72 28.88 5.01
CA ARG A 298 -4.10 27.75 4.30
C ARG A 298 -2.69 28.10 3.81
N GLU A 299 -2.51 29.30 3.25
CA GLU A 299 -1.18 29.78 2.85
C GLU A 299 -0.24 29.92 4.07
N ALA A 300 -0.73 30.43 5.19
CA ALA A 300 0.06 30.52 6.42
C ALA A 300 0.49 29.14 6.95
N ILE A 301 -0.39 28.14 6.88
CA ILE A 301 -0.03 26.74 7.25
C ILE A 301 1.10 26.23 6.35
N ASP A 302 1.00 26.41 5.03
CA ASP A 302 2.00 25.95 4.07
C ASP A 302 3.37 26.60 4.27
N LEU A 303 3.38 27.93 4.56
CA LEU A 303 4.59 28.70 4.77
C LEU A 303 5.24 28.50 6.14
N ALA A 304 4.48 28.09 7.15
CA ALA A 304 4.97 27.87 8.51
C ALA A 304 5.69 26.53 8.69
N ILE A 305 5.59 25.60 7.73
CA ILE A 305 6.15 24.25 7.82
C ILE A 305 7.48 24.17 7.07
N ASP A 306 8.56 23.93 7.81
CA ASP A 306 9.88 23.62 7.23
C ASP A 306 9.91 22.14 6.76
N LYS A 307 9.44 21.92 5.54
CA LYS A 307 9.34 20.57 4.95
C LYS A 307 10.70 19.91 4.77
N LYS A 308 11.72 20.70 4.42
CA LYS A 308 13.09 20.19 4.29
C LYS A 308 13.65 19.78 5.64
N GLY A 309 13.44 20.59 6.67
CA GLY A 309 13.82 20.25 8.04
C GLY A 309 13.16 18.96 8.53
N ILE A 310 11.90 18.68 8.15
CA ILE A 310 11.22 17.42 8.47
C ILE A 310 11.90 16.23 7.75
N VAL A 311 12.19 16.36 6.46
CA VAL A 311 12.87 15.30 5.70
C VAL A 311 14.24 15.01 6.28
N ASP A 312 15.03 16.05 6.57
CA ASP A 312 16.40 15.90 7.07
C ASP A 312 16.44 15.31 8.49
N SER A 313 15.53 15.73 9.39
CA SER A 313 15.60 15.38 10.81
C SER A 313 14.75 14.15 11.21
N ILE A 314 13.57 13.98 10.61
CA ILE A 314 12.65 12.92 10.99
C ILE A 314 12.71 11.76 10.00
N ALA A 315 12.71 12.04 8.71
CA ALA A 315 12.79 10.98 7.69
C ALA A 315 14.24 10.50 7.43
N GLY A 316 15.25 11.03 8.14
CA GLY A 316 16.65 10.63 7.94
C GLY A 316 17.15 10.89 6.51
N GLY A 317 16.71 11.99 5.90
CA GLY A 317 17.01 12.34 4.52
C GLY A 317 16.25 11.52 3.48
N ALA A 318 15.31 10.66 3.89
CA ALA A 318 14.54 9.78 3.01
C ALA A 318 13.23 10.44 2.57
N GLY A 319 13.31 11.36 1.62
CA GLY A 319 12.14 12.04 1.08
C GLY A 319 12.48 13.16 0.09
N ILE A 320 11.54 13.45 -0.79
CA ILE A 320 11.64 14.51 -1.80
C ILE A 320 10.55 15.54 -1.52
N VAL A 321 10.92 16.75 -1.12
CA VAL A 321 9.96 17.85 -0.87
C VAL A 321 9.16 18.12 -2.14
N THR A 322 7.84 18.25 -2.01
CA THR A 322 6.94 18.46 -3.15
C THR A 322 5.80 19.42 -2.81
N ARG A 323 5.21 19.99 -3.86
CA ARG A 323 3.98 20.80 -3.81
C ARG A 323 2.84 20.14 -4.59
N THR A 324 2.95 18.85 -4.85
CA THR A 324 1.95 18.06 -5.57
C THR A 324 1.83 16.67 -4.96
N SER A 325 0.69 16.01 -5.15
CA SER A 325 0.46 14.62 -4.77
C SER A 325 0.88 13.62 -5.86
N VAL A 326 1.15 14.09 -7.08
CA VAL A 326 1.59 13.24 -8.19
C VAL A 326 3.10 13.17 -8.21
N THR A 327 3.63 11.99 -7.97
CA THR A 327 5.09 11.76 -7.85
C THR A 327 5.75 11.58 -9.22
N PRO A 328 7.08 11.78 -9.33
CA PRO A 328 7.83 11.49 -10.55
C PRO A 328 7.55 10.08 -11.09
N GLY A 329 7.52 9.94 -12.41
CA GLY A 329 7.23 8.67 -13.10
C GLY A 329 5.75 8.39 -13.33
N ASN A 330 4.84 9.14 -12.69
CA ASN A 330 3.40 9.04 -12.98
C ASN A 330 3.03 9.89 -14.20
N PHE A 331 2.03 9.42 -14.93
CA PHE A 331 1.42 10.23 -15.99
C PHE A 331 0.84 11.53 -15.43
N GLY A 332 1.12 12.64 -16.09
CA GLY A 332 0.67 13.96 -15.71
C GLY A 332 1.44 14.58 -14.53
N ALA A 333 2.60 14.06 -14.15
CA ALA A 333 3.45 14.63 -13.11
C ALA A 333 4.03 16.00 -13.55
N ASP A 334 4.02 16.98 -12.65
CA ASP A 334 4.59 18.31 -12.90
C ASP A 334 5.95 18.48 -12.19
N PRO A 335 7.08 18.37 -12.93
CA PRO A 335 8.40 18.48 -12.31
C PRO A 335 8.69 19.87 -11.74
N SER A 336 7.94 20.90 -12.14
CA SER A 336 8.11 22.26 -11.60
C SER A 336 7.69 22.41 -10.15
N LEU A 337 6.99 21.41 -9.60
CA LEU A 337 6.47 21.39 -8.22
C LEU A 337 7.30 20.53 -7.26
N TYR A 338 8.38 19.90 -7.75
CA TYR A 338 9.30 19.12 -6.89
C TYR A 338 10.46 19.97 -6.37
N GLU A 339 11.03 19.54 -5.25
CA GLU A 339 12.20 20.14 -4.59
C GLU A 339 12.06 21.63 -4.27
N LYS A 340 10.83 22.16 -4.30
CA LYS A 340 10.52 23.53 -3.96
C LYS A 340 9.94 23.63 -2.56
N THR A 341 10.57 24.42 -1.72
CA THR A 341 10.02 24.84 -0.43
C THR A 341 9.55 26.28 -0.50
N LEU A 342 8.47 26.57 0.23
CA LEU A 342 7.95 27.94 0.40
C LEU A 342 8.10 28.42 1.84
N TYR A 343 8.93 27.77 2.66
CA TYR A 343 9.10 28.10 4.07
C TYR A 343 9.41 29.60 4.28
N ASP A 344 8.44 30.30 4.86
CA ASP A 344 8.52 31.72 5.21
C ASP A 344 7.65 31.99 6.46
N PRO A 345 8.20 31.73 7.66
CA PRO A 345 7.45 31.89 8.91
C PRO A 345 7.07 33.36 9.18
N THR A 346 7.82 34.33 8.66
CA THR A 346 7.49 35.75 8.80
C THR A 346 6.23 36.10 8.04
N LYS A 347 6.15 35.69 6.78
CA LYS A 347 4.95 35.87 5.96
C LYS A 347 3.76 35.09 6.50
N ALA A 348 3.96 33.88 7.07
CA ALA A 348 2.91 33.12 7.71
C ALA A 348 2.24 33.93 8.84
N LYS A 349 2.99 34.55 9.71
CA LYS A 349 2.48 35.44 10.77
C LYS A 349 1.72 36.65 10.24
N GLU A 350 2.24 37.27 9.17
CA GLU A 350 1.54 38.38 8.51
C GLU A 350 0.20 37.98 7.94
N LEU A 351 0.12 36.79 7.30
CA LEU A 351 -1.13 36.23 6.75
C LEU A 351 -2.14 35.93 7.85
N LEU A 352 -1.70 35.41 9.00
CA LEU A 352 -2.57 35.20 10.14
C LEU A 352 -3.18 36.51 10.65
N LYS A 353 -2.36 37.56 10.79
CA LYS A 353 -2.86 38.91 11.15
C LYS A 353 -3.90 39.42 10.14
N GLN A 354 -3.61 39.26 8.83
CA GLN A 354 -4.53 39.65 7.76
C GLN A 354 -5.81 38.83 7.75
N ALA A 355 -5.77 37.60 8.29
CA ALA A 355 -6.94 36.74 8.46
C ALA A 355 -7.75 37.04 9.73
N GLY A 356 -7.30 38.03 10.54
CA GLY A 356 -8.00 38.46 11.77
C GLY A 356 -7.44 37.90 13.07
N TYR A 357 -6.29 37.19 13.04
CA TYR A 357 -5.66 36.57 14.20
C TYR A 357 -4.48 37.44 14.68
N SER A 358 -4.70 38.38 15.60
CA SER A 358 -3.67 39.29 16.15
C SER A 358 -3.39 39.05 17.63
N GLY A 359 -3.43 37.83 18.11
CA GLY A 359 -3.18 37.45 19.51
C GLY A 359 -3.08 35.97 19.57
N GLU A 360 -4.10 35.30 20.15
CA GLU A 360 -4.22 33.86 20.02
C GLU A 360 -4.57 33.49 18.57
N GLY A 361 -3.78 32.58 18.01
CA GLY A 361 -3.99 32.09 16.65
C GLY A 361 -5.20 31.18 16.54
N PRO A 362 -5.52 30.75 15.31
CA PRO A 362 -6.65 29.85 15.08
C PRO A 362 -6.44 28.52 15.78
N ALA A 363 -7.46 28.08 16.53
CA ALA A 363 -7.50 26.74 17.10
C ALA A 363 -7.88 25.74 16.01
N LEU A 364 -7.04 24.72 15.81
CA LEU A 364 -7.21 23.68 14.79
C LEU A 364 -6.92 22.31 15.38
N THR A 365 -7.71 21.32 14.99
CA THR A 365 -7.44 19.90 15.28
C THR A 365 -6.68 19.30 14.10
N LEU A 366 -5.50 18.72 14.37
CA LEU A 366 -4.77 17.88 13.45
C LEU A 366 -4.99 16.42 13.81
N SER A 367 -5.84 15.73 13.06
CA SER A 367 -6.05 14.29 13.21
C SER A 367 -5.00 13.50 12.42
N VAL A 368 -4.48 12.44 13.01
CA VAL A 368 -3.42 11.61 12.40
C VAL A 368 -3.52 10.17 12.88
N SER A 369 -3.18 9.22 12.00
CA SER A 369 -2.92 7.83 12.42
C SER A 369 -1.63 7.75 13.22
N SER A 370 -1.58 6.87 14.22
CA SER A 370 -0.39 6.60 15.03
C SER A 370 0.86 6.29 14.19
N ILE A 371 0.69 5.78 12.97
CA ILE A 371 1.78 5.51 11.99
C ILE A 371 2.57 6.78 11.63
N TYR A 372 1.92 7.95 11.57
CA TYR A 372 2.55 9.24 11.20
C TYR A 372 2.64 10.21 12.38
N LYS A 373 2.50 9.71 13.61
CA LYS A 373 2.47 10.54 14.85
C LYS A 373 3.67 11.47 14.95
N GLU A 374 4.89 10.97 14.75
CA GLU A 374 6.13 11.74 14.87
C GLU A 374 6.15 12.95 13.91
N TYR A 375 5.72 12.76 12.68
CA TYR A 375 5.60 13.84 11.70
C TYR A 375 4.56 14.88 12.13
N ALA A 376 3.42 14.42 12.67
CA ALA A 376 2.35 15.31 13.11
C ALA A 376 2.75 16.14 14.35
N GLU A 377 3.51 15.56 15.28
CA GLU A 377 4.05 16.27 16.45
C GLU A 377 4.99 17.39 16.03
N VAL A 378 5.88 17.14 15.07
CA VAL A 378 6.80 18.16 14.55
C VAL A 378 6.05 19.25 13.78
N VAL A 379 5.10 18.88 12.93
CA VAL A 379 4.26 19.85 12.21
C VAL A 379 3.45 20.71 13.18
N ALA A 380 2.84 20.12 14.20
CA ALA A 380 2.10 20.85 15.22
C ALA A 380 3.01 21.83 16.00
N ALA A 381 4.22 21.40 16.36
CA ALA A 381 5.20 22.25 17.02
C ALA A 381 5.62 23.44 16.15
N MET A 382 5.88 23.22 14.85
CA MET A 382 6.19 24.28 13.90
C MET A 382 5.04 25.28 13.77
N LEU A 383 3.82 24.80 13.59
CA LEU A 383 2.63 25.66 13.48
C LEU A 383 2.39 26.48 14.76
N ASN A 384 2.49 25.84 15.94
CA ASN A 384 2.31 26.51 17.22
C ASN A 384 3.37 27.61 17.45
N LYS A 385 4.62 27.37 17.04
CA LYS A 385 5.70 28.38 17.09
C LYS A 385 5.36 29.63 16.26
N GLU A 386 4.64 29.45 15.15
CA GLU A 386 4.27 30.54 14.25
C GLU A 386 2.90 31.18 14.60
N GLY A 387 2.31 30.79 15.74
CA GLY A 387 1.14 31.45 16.32
C GLY A 387 -0.19 30.74 16.07
N PHE A 388 -0.18 29.50 15.59
CA PHE A 388 -1.38 28.64 15.58
C PHE A 388 -1.61 28.03 16.98
N ASN A 389 -2.79 27.48 17.19
CA ASN A 389 -3.12 26.67 18.38
C ASN A 389 -3.56 25.29 17.90
N ILE A 390 -2.59 24.38 17.71
CA ILE A 390 -2.81 23.04 17.15
C ILE A 390 -3.02 22.02 18.26
N LYS A 391 -4.17 21.36 18.24
CA LYS A 391 -4.47 20.17 19.05
C LYS A 391 -4.27 18.92 18.22
N LEU A 392 -3.40 18.02 18.66
CA LEU A 392 -3.24 16.71 18.04
C LEU A 392 -4.37 15.76 18.47
N ASP A 393 -4.88 15.00 17.51
CA ASP A 393 -5.84 13.91 17.69
C ASP A 393 -5.24 12.66 17.04
N VAL A 394 -4.48 11.91 17.84
CA VAL A 394 -3.78 10.69 17.39
C VAL A 394 -4.72 9.50 17.51
N LEU A 395 -4.93 8.81 16.41
CA LEU A 395 -5.87 7.69 16.27
C LEU A 395 -5.14 6.39 15.97
N GLU A 396 -5.66 5.28 16.48
CA GLU A 396 -5.25 3.96 16.00
C GLU A 396 -5.60 3.80 14.53
N PRO A 397 -4.82 3.00 13.75
CA PRO A 397 -5.00 2.89 12.29
C PRO A 397 -6.41 2.54 11.84
N SER A 398 -7.11 1.65 12.55
CA SER A 398 -8.49 1.27 12.25
C SER A 398 -9.48 2.42 12.45
N ALA A 399 -9.37 3.16 13.57
CA ALA A 399 -10.21 4.31 13.86
C ALA A 399 -9.94 5.47 12.88
N PHE A 400 -8.69 5.66 12.46
CA PHE A 400 -8.36 6.63 11.42
C PHE A 400 -9.00 6.24 10.08
N SER A 401 -8.89 4.96 9.69
CA SER A 401 -9.48 4.44 8.46
C SER A 401 -11.01 4.58 8.43
N GLU A 402 -11.69 4.35 9.55
CA GLU A 402 -13.13 4.55 9.68
C GLU A 402 -13.51 6.03 9.49
N ARG A 403 -12.79 6.96 10.16
CA ARG A 403 -13.03 8.41 9.98
C ARG A 403 -12.72 8.88 8.55
N TYR A 404 -11.70 8.32 7.93
CA TYR A 404 -11.36 8.63 6.55
C TYR A 404 -12.48 8.18 5.59
N SER A 405 -12.94 6.94 5.72
CA SER A 405 -14.01 6.38 4.89
C SER A 405 -15.36 7.09 5.08
N SER A 406 -15.66 7.50 6.32
CA SER A 406 -16.87 8.27 6.64
C SER A 406 -16.74 9.78 6.39
N LYS A 407 -15.56 10.25 5.93
CA LYS A 407 -15.26 11.67 5.68
C LYS A 407 -15.59 12.57 6.88
N SER A 408 -15.30 12.11 8.12
CA SER A 408 -15.73 12.73 9.37
C SER A 408 -14.65 13.51 10.11
N PHE A 409 -13.53 13.83 9.46
CA PHE A 409 -12.53 14.75 10.00
C PHE A 409 -13.06 16.19 10.04
N LYS A 410 -12.57 16.98 11.02
CA LYS A 410 -13.08 18.34 11.24
C LYS A 410 -12.35 19.39 10.40
N GLU A 411 -11.16 19.80 10.79
CA GLU A 411 -10.43 20.89 10.15
C GLU A 411 -9.31 20.40 9.24
N MET A 412 -8.43 19.57 9.78
CA MET A 412 -7.32 19.01 9.00
C MET A 412 -6.91 17.62 9.49
N PHE A 413 -6.35 16.84 8.59
CA PHE A 413 -5.76 15.54 8.93
C PHE A 413 -4.51 15.27 8.09
N MET A 414 -3.57 14.49 8.67
CA MET A 414 -2.35 14.06 8.00
C MET A 414 -2.50 12.65 7.48
N ILE A 415 -2.12 12.45 6.22
CA ILE A 415 -2.20 11.15 5.55
C ILE A 415 -1.12 11.00 4.48
N GLY A 416 -0.60 9.78 4.32
CA GLY A 416 0.22 9.40 3.18
C GLY A 416 -0.66 8.86 2.05
N ILE A 417 -0.75 9.57 0.93
CA ILE A 417 -1.57 9.19 -0.21
C ILE A 417 -0.71 8.57 -1.30
N GLY A 418 -1.01 7.31 -1.62
CA GLY A 418 -0.38 6.57 -2.70
C GLY A 418 -1.02 6.81 -4.06
N ASN A 419 -0.37 6.31 -5.11
CA ASN A 419 -0.89 6.29 -6.48
C ASN A 419 -0.72 4.92 -7.11
N SER A 420 -1.72 4.06 -6.97
CA SER A 420 -1.69 2.70 -7.50
C SER A 420 -1.97 2.60 -8.99
N LEU A 421 -2.48 3.67 -9.62
CA LEU A 421 -2.75 3.70 -11.06
C LEU A 421 -1.63 4.33 -11.88
N PHE A 422 -0.61 4.93 -11.24
CA PHE A 422 0.49 5.66 -11.91
C PHE A 422 -0.01 6.77 -12.83
N ASP A 423 -1.10 7.41 -12.45
CA ASP A 423 -1.81 8.43 -13.22
C ASP A 423 -2.33 9.53 -12.29
N ALA A 424 -2.22 10.77 -12.70
CA ALA A 424 -2.63 11.93 -11.90
C ALA A 424 -4.10 11.88 -11.47
N SER A 425 -4.97 11.21 -12.23
CA SER A 425 -6.37 11.03 -11.84
C SER A 425 -6.55 10.35 -10.49
N ASN A 426 -5.69 9.38 -10.17
CA ASN A 426 -5.78 8.65 -8.90
C ASN A 426 -5.59 9.57 -7.67
N ASN A 427 -4.79 10.63 -7.82
CA ASN A 427 -4.57 11.61 -6.77
C ASN A 427 -5.60 12.74 -6.80
N TYR A 428 -6.14 13.12 -7.98
CA TYR A 428 -6.89 14.35 -8.13
C TYR A 428 -8.38 14.20 -8.34
N ASN A 429 -8.91 13.03 -8.66
CA ASN A 429 -10.35 12.81 -8.73
C ASN A 429 -11.07 13.16 -7.42
N ARG A 430 -10.37 13.10 -6.28
CA ARG A 430 -10.86 13.56 -4.97
C ARG A 430 -11.24 15.04 -4.91
N TYR A 431 -10.77 15.86 -5.86
CA TYR A 431 -11.10 17.28 -5.97
C TYR A 431 -12.25 17.56 -6.93
N LEU A 432 -12.85 16.54 -7.56
CA LEU A 432 -14.16 16.63 -8.18
C LEU A 432 -15.19 16.98 -7.11
N LEU A 433 -16.14 17.83 -7.43
CA LEU A 433 -17.06 18.42 -6.45
C LEU A 433 -17.77 17.37 -5.56
N GLU A 434 -18.28 16.30 -6.15
CA GLU A 434 -18.93 15.22 -5.40
C GLU A 434 -17.95 14.41 -4.54
N GLU A 435 -16.73 14.20 -5.03
CA GLU A 435 -15.71 13.46 -4.29
C GLU A 435 -15.10 14.29 -3.15
N ALA A 436 -14.93 15.59 -3.36
CA ALA A 436 -14.39 16.53 -2.36
C ALA A 436 -15.32 16.73 -1.15
N LYS A 437 -16.61 16.45 -1.32
CA LYS A 437 -17.64 16.68 -0.31
C LYS A 437 -17.39 15.92 0.98
N GLY A 438 -17.30 16.65 2.09
CA GLY A 438 -17.02 16.10 3.42
C GLY A 438 -15.55 15.76 3.68
N GLU A 439 -14.69 15.75 2.66
CA GLU A 439 -13.24 15.54 2.83
C GLU A 439 -12.48 16.87 2.81
N THR A 440 -12.40 17.51 1.65
CA THR A 440 -11.80 18.83 1.48
C THR A 440 -12.82 19.95 1.38
N ASP A 441 -14.03 19.64 0.94
CA ASP A 441 -15.09 20.57 0.55
C ASP A 441 -14.56 21.63 -0.46
N TYR A 442 -13.52 21.26 -1.23
CA TYR A 442 -12.92 22.12 -2.24
C TYR A 442 -13.86 22.30 -3.42
N ASN A 443 -13.99 23.53 -3.88
CA ASN A 443 -14.84 23.87 -5.02
C ASN A 443 -14.14 24.92 -5.88
N ASN A 444 -13.63 24.49 -7.03
CA ASN A 444 -13.10 25.35 -8.08
C ASN A 444 -13.64 24.90 -9.43
N PRO A 445 -14.54 25.67 -10.08
CA PRO A 445 -15.16 25.29 -11.33
C PRO A 445 -14.18 25.02 -12.48
N LYS A 446 -13.01 25.65 -12.47
CA LYS A 446 -11.96 25.40 -13.48
C LYS A 446 -11.32 24.04 -13.27
N VAL A 447 -11.01 23.69 -12.03
CA VAL A 447 -10.46 22.36 -11.69
C VAL A 447 -11.49 21.27 -11.99
N GLU A 448 -12.76 21.47 -11.59
CA GLU A 448 -13.85 20.55 -11.90
C GLU A 448 -13.92 20.25 -13.40
N LYS A 449 -13.97 21.29 -14.23
CA LYS A 449 -14.05 21.14 -15.69
C LYS A 449 -12.83 20.39 -16.27
N LEU A 450 -11.63 20.71 -15.83
CA LEU A 450 -10.41 20.06 -16.30
C LEU A 450 -10.38 18.58 -15.91
N LEU A 451 -10.73 18.25 -14.66
CA LEU A 451 -10.76 16.88 -14.18
C LEU A 451 -11.84 16.04 -14.87
N GLN A 452 -13.07 16.59 -15.02
CA GLN A 452 -14.16 15.90 -15.74
C GLN A 452 -13.78 15.58 -17.18
N HIS A 453 -13.12 16.51 -17.89
CA HIS A 453 -12.68 16.27 -19.26
C HIS A 453 -11.56 15.23 -19.30
N ALA A 454 -10.56 15.32 -18.41
CA ALA A 454 -9.44 14.39 -18.35
C ALA A 454 -9.86 12.93 -18.07
N LEU A 455 -11.02 12.69 -17.43
CA LEU A 455 -11.54 11.35 -17.17
C LEU A 455 -11.88 10.54 -18.43
N THR A 456 -12.23 11.23 -19.51
CA THR A 456 -12.67 10.61 -20.77
C THR A 456 -11.81 10.99 -21.97
N ASN A 457 -10.82 11.86 -21.78
CA ASN A 457 -9.96 12.35 -22.85
C ASN A 457 -8.92 11.28 -23.22
N LEU A 458 -9.03 10.70 -24.42
CA LEU A 458 -8.09 9.71 -24.95
C LEU A 458 -6.87 10.34 -25.65
N ASP A 459 -6.85 11.66 -25.87
CA ASP A 459 -5.67 12.38 -26.34
C ASP A 459 -4.69 12.58 -25.17
N THR A 460 -3.64 11.77 -25.15
CA THR A 460 -2.65 11.74 -24.07
C THR A 460 -1.99 13.09 -23.83
N ALA A 461 -1.64 13.84 -24.89
CA ALA A 461 -0.94 15.13 -24.76
C ALA A 461 -1.86 16.23 -24.22
N SER A 462 -3.13 16.24 -24.66
CA SER A 462 -4.15 17.15 -24.13
C SER A 462 -4.46 16.85 -22.67
N ARG A 463 -4.64 15.57 -22.33
CA ARG A 463 -4.92 15.10 -20.98
C ARG A 463 -3.78 15.41 -20.00
N GLU A 464 -2.53 15.25 -20.42
CA GLU A 464 -1.37 15.64 -19.62
C GLU A 464 -1.38 17.13 -19.28
N LYS A 465 -1.63 18.00 -20.27
CA LYS A 465 -1.74 19.45 -20.06
C LYS A 465 -2.84 19.83 -19.07
N GLU A 466 -3.95 19.11 -19.08
CA GLU A 466 -5.05 19.32 -18.12
C GLU A 466 -4.59 19.04 -16.69
N TYR A 467 -3.88 17.93 -16.45
CA TYR A 467 -3.34 17.61 -15.13
C TYR A 467 -2.24 18.58 -14.68
N LEU A 468 -1.37 19.04 -15.58
CA LEU A 468 -0.40 20.07 -15.25
C LEU A 468 -1.09 21.36 -14.77
N GLN A 469 -2.16 21.80 -15.46
CA GLN A 469 -2.95 22.97 -15.04
C GLN A 469 -3.64 22.75 -13.68
N VAL A 470 -4.23 21.57 -13.47
CA VAL A 470 -4.86 21.21 -12.18
C VAL A 470 -3.85 21.31 -11.05
N GLN A 471 -2.65 20.76 -11.21
CA GLN A 471 -1.60 20.76 -10.19
C GLN A 471 -1.18 22.17 -9.80
N GLN A 472 -0.99 23.07 -10.78
CA GLN A 472 -0.63 24.45 -10.51
C GLN A 472 -1.73 25.18 -9.72
N ILE A 473 -2.99 24.99 -10.08
CA ILE A 473 -4.13 25.57 -9.36
C ILE A 473 -4.20 25.03 -7.93
N LEU A 474 -4.10 23.72 -7.74
CA LEU A 474 -4.17 23.11 -6.42
C LEU A 474 -2.99 23.50 -5.52
N ALA A 475 -1.80 23.68 -6.10
CA ALA A 475 -0.63 24.18 -5.39
C ALA A 475 -0.79 25.64 -4.91
N GLU A 476 -1.63 26.44 -5.59
CA GLU A 476 -1.96 27.82 -5.20
C GLU A 476 -3.16 27.88 -4.25
N ASP A 477 -4.23 27.11 -4.50
CA ASP A 477 -5.44 27.08 -3.70
C ASP A 477 -5.27 26.36 -2.35
N ARG A 478 -4.31 25.44 -2.28
CA ARG A 478 -3.94 24.65 -1.08
C ARG A 478 -5.12 23.93 -0.41
N PRO A 479 -5.87 23.08 -1.13
CA PRO A 479 -6.80 22.17 -0.47
C PRO A 479 -6.06 21.10 0.32
N ALA A 480 -4.78 20.91 0.03
CA ALA A 480 -3.82 20.16 0.81
C ALA A 480 -2.48 20.91 0.88
N VAL A 481 -1.75 20.72 1.98
CA VAL A 481 -0.34 21.08 2.08
C VAL A 481 0.47 19.79 1.89
N TYR A 482 1.10 19.68 0.73
CA TYR A 482 1.99 18.57 0.42
C TYR A 482 3.31 18.74 1.14
N LEU A 483 3.78 17.72 1.83
CA LEU A 483 5.02 17.76 2.61
C LEU A 483 6.19 17.23 1.78
N PHE A 484 6.19 15.93 1.54
CA PHE A 484 7.24 15.28 0.75
C PHE A 484 6.76 13.92 0.21
N GLN A 485 7.34 13.50 -0.92
CA GLN A 485 7.27 12.12 -1.38
C GLN A 485 8.13 11.27 -0.46
N MET A 486 7.56 10.19 0.04
CA MET A 486 8.25 9.26 0.94
C MET A 486 9.20 8.34 0.18
N GLU A 487 10.24 7.88 0.85
CA GLU A 487 11.07 6.76 0.41
C GLU A 487 10.75 5.51 1.23
N GLY A 488 10.68 4.38 0.57
CA GLY A 488 10.69 3.07 1.22
C GLY A 488 12.12 2.75 1.66
N ILE A 489 12.29 2.43 2.94
CA ILE A 489 13.56 2.03 3.53
C ILE A 489 13.50 0.54 3.85
N TYR A 490 14.40 -0.22 3.25
CA TYR A 490 14.46 -1.68 3.39
C TYR A 490 15.83 -2.09 3.92
N GLY A 491 15.83 -3.04 4.86
CA GLY A 491 17.03 -3.74 5.27
C GLY A 491 17.13 -5.08 4.55
N THR A 492 18.31 -5.45 4.06
CA THR A 492 18.54 -6.75 3.38
C THR A 492 19.72 -7.50 3.95
N GLY A 493 19.62 -8.84 3.96
CA GLY A 493 20.75 -9.72 4.16
C GLY A 493 21.63 -9.84 2.91
N ASN A 494 22.82 -10.44 3.04
CA ASN A 494 23.72 -10.67 1.92
C ASN A 494 23.31 -11.85 1.01
N GLY A 495 22.30 -12.63 1.41
CA GLY A 495 21.79 -13.76 0.64
C GLY A 495 20.88 -13.37 -0.52
N VAL A 496 20.49 -12.10 -0.64
CA VAL A 496 19.53 -11.64 -1.62
C VAL A 496 20.02 -10.43 -2.41
N ASN A 497 19.67 -10.40 -3.70
CA ASN A 497 19.80 -9.22 -4.56
C ASN A 497 18.42 -8.62 -4.77
N PHE A 498 18.07 -7.62 -3.97
CA PHE A 498 16.78 -6.94 -3.96
C PHE A 498 16.92 -5.50 -4.46
N GLN A 499 16.05 -5.12 -5.39
CA GLN A 499 15.88 -3.74 -5.86
C GLN A 499 14.45 -3.31 -5.50
N PRO A 500 14.29 -2.33 -4.59
CA PRO A 500 12.97 -1.86 -4.21
C PRO A 500 12.29 -1.15 -5.38
N ARG A 501 10.97 -1.31 -5.47
CA ARG A 501 10.12 -0.74 -6.50
C ARG A 501 9.33 0.44 -5.94
N SER A 502 8.99 1.39 -6.81
CA SER A 502 8.18 2.57 -6.42
C SER A 502 6.73 2.22 -6.06
N ASP A 503 6.23 1.06 -6.51
CA ASP A 503 4.91 0.51 -6.18
C ASP A 503 4.88 -0.25 -4.85
N GLU A 504 6.02 -0.42 -4.18
CA GLU A 504 6.18 -1.17 -2.93
C GLU A 504 5.91 -2.69 -3.07
N MET A 505 5.87 -3.22 -4.31
CA MET A 505 5.61 -4.63 -4.55
C MET A 505 6.86 -5.49 -4.39
N PHE A 506 6.65 -6.73 -3.92
CA PHE A 506 7.68 -7.77 -3.85
C PHE A 506 7.38 -8.86 -4.87
N TYR A 507 7.85 -8.69 -6.09
CA TYR A 507 7.84 -9.75 -7.08
C TYR A 507 9.01 -10.71 -6.77
N ALA A 508 8.70 -11.84 -6.12
CA ALA A 508 9.74 -12.80 -5.70
C ALA A 508 10.52 -13.40 -6.89
N GLU A 509 9.92 -13.42 -8.08
CA GLU A 509 10.57 -13.82 -9.34
C GLU A 509 11.71 -12.87 -9.73
N ASP A 510 11.62 -11.57 -9.38
CA ASP A 510 12.65 -10.57 -9.66
C ASP A 510 13.78 -10.58 -8.63
N ILE A 511 13.50 -11.04 -7.40
CA ILE A 511 14.47 -11.11 -6.31
C ILE A 511 15.38 -12.31 -6.53
N ALA A 512 16.67 -12.08 -6.79
CA ALA A 512 17.61 -13.15 -7.02
C ALA A 512 18.36 -13.53 -5.72
N PRO A 513 18.68 -14.84 -5.52
CA PRO A 513 19.72 -15.22 -4.57
C PRO A 513 21.03 -14.49 -4.90
N ALA A 514 21.76 -14.02 -3.89
CA ALA A 514 23.09 -13.47 -4.10
C ALA A 514 24.04 -14.56 -4.59
N LYS A 515 25.00 -14.18 -5.42
CA LYS A 515 26.01 -15.10 -5.98
C LYS A 515 27.05 -15.44 -4.93
#